data_9cbcbc41ed25e8b20468cc6cbae75e00
#
_entry.id   9cbcbc41ed25e8b20468cc6cbae75e00
#
_cell.length_a   1.000
_cell.length_b   1.000
_cell.length_c   1.000
_cell.angle_alpha   90.00
_cell.angle_beta   90.00
_cell.angle_gamma   90.00
#
_symmetry.space_group_name_H-M   'P 1'
#
loop_
_entity.id
_entity.type
_entity.pdbx_description
1 polymer ?
#
loop_
_entity_poly.entity_id
_entity_poly.type
_entity_poly.pdbx_seq_one_letter_code
_entity_poly.pdbx_strand_id
1 'polypeptide(L)'
;MSIYSFSQIWVYKQCPKKYQYQYVDKLEKEFKSSPDLILWTSVHGWLERLYQQVNIFKLPTKEDVLNKFHELWEAGIQEAWEDLLYKWDQVAEDYIRRWEHYISDYYDKYHPFDWIKVIWTEVKMYFSVNQSNIGNSDFYGVIDRLDKQWDTYIINDYKTNKNLPPEDKDDYREQLTLYALWVKQKYWKYLKNIKAKLHFLHFDELDEWDVTDEVLQPIVDKYSKLIDEIEKAKARYAESFNSDKQAFPTQANNFCRFCEYQNLCPLFMHMNYGDEVVSWWALWETTIKKLVDKYVEISKEASELTKEKDSIKDILIEYASEKNFEQLYWNESALWMSKWTNYTAKDKDAFIDYLKKEWLFDKAADVPYNKINNLVKDWDLPQDAIDEYLEWKDSWRLTPKKK
;
A
#
# COMPACT_ATOMS: atom_id res chain seq x y z
N MET A 1 -26.17 16.21 -8.52
CA MET A 1 -25.63 14.84 -8.42
C MET A 1 -24.18 14.98 -8.03
N SER A 2 -23.69 14.21 -7.08
CA SER A 2 -22.29 14.29 -6.66
C SER A 2 -21.41 13.61 -7.71
N ILE A 3 -20.25 14.21 -8.01
CA ILE A 3 -19.23 13.60 -8.87
C ILE A 3 -18.14 13.04 -7.98
N TYR A 4 -17.82 11.77 -8.16
CA TYR A 4 -16.79 11.05 -7.39
C TYR A 4 -15.50 10.91 -8.18
N SER A 5 -14.40 10.67 -7.50
CA SER A 5 -13.14 10.25 -8.08
C SER A 5 -12.58 9.04 -7.34
N PHE A 6 -11.64 8.35 -7.98
CA PHE A 6 -10.95 7.23 -7.33
C PHE A 6 -10.33 7.68 -6.00
N SER A 7 -9.63 8.83 -5.99
CA SER A 7 -9.02 9.39 -4.78
C SER A 7 -10.03 9.69 -3.66
N GLN A 8 -11.22 10.19 -4.01
CA GLN A 8 -12.27 10.44 -3.01
C GLN A 8 -12.75 9.14 -2.37
N ILE A 9 -13.03 8.13 -3.18
CA ILE A 9 -13.49 6.82 -2.68
C ILE A 9 -12.38 6.13 -1.89
N TRP A 10 -11.12 6.26 -2.31
CA TRP A 10 -9.98 5.76 -1.58
C TRP A 10 -9.86 6.38 -0.17
N VAL A 11 -10.05 7.70 -0.04
CA VAL A 11 -10.10 8.38 1.26
C VAL A 11 -11.24 7.83 2.13
N TYR A 12 -12.42 7.56 1.55
CA TYR A 12 -13.54 6.96 2.28
C TYR A 12 -13.22 5.53 2.76
N LYS A 13 -12.63 4.70 1.90
CA LYS A 13 -12.16 3.35 2.26
C LYS A 13 -11.16 3.38 3.42
N GLN A 14 -10.27 4.34 3.45
CA GLN A 14 -9.29 4.49 4.52
C GLN A 14 -9.91 4.97 5.83
N CYS A 15 -10.71 6.02 5.77
CA CYS A 15 -11.37 6.58 6.94
C CYS A 15 -12.59 7.43 6.55
N PRO A 16 -13.83 6.94 6.77
CA PRO A 16 -15.04 7.71 6.49
C PRO A 16 -15.05 9.07 7.18
N LYS A 17 -14.49 9.20 8.38
CA LYS A 17 -14.39 10.49 9.09
C LYS A 17 -13.48 11.47 8.36
N LYS A 18 -12.32 11.04 7.82
CA LYS A 18 -11.47 11.88 6.98
C LYS A 18 -12.21 12.33 5.72
N TYR A 19 -12.96 11.43 5.10
CA TYR A 19 -13.81 11.76 3.94
C TYR A 19 -14.85 12.84 4.29
N GLN A 20 -15.53 12.71 5.45
CA GLN A 20 -16.48 13.73 5.92
C GLN A 20 -15.82 15.09 6.01
N TYR A 21 -14.71 15.23 6.75
CA TYR A 21 -14.03 16.51 6.92
C TYR A 21 -13.60 17.11 5.58
N GLN A 22 -13.06 16.31 4.68
CA GLN A 22 -12.48 16.77 3.43
C GLN A 22 -13.54 17.10 2.36
N TYR A 23 -14.56 16.27 2.19
CA TYR A 23 -15.47 16.33 1.04
C TYR A 23 -16.91 16.71 1.38
N VAL A 24 -17.35 16.50 2.61
CA VAL A 24 -18.70 16.87 3.06
C VAL A 24 -18.66 18.21 3.76
N ASP A 25 -17.87 18.34 4.81
CA ASP A 25 -17.74 19.56 5.60
C ASP A 25 -16.80 20.60 4.94
N LYS A 26 -15.95 20.15 4.01
CA LYS A 26 -14.98 20.95 3.25
C LYS A 26 -14.09 21.81 4.14
N LEU A 27 -13.61 21.21 5.23
CA LEU A 27 -12.71 21.89 6.14
C LEU A 27 -11.40 22.23 5.45
N GLU A 28 -10.89 23.42 5.74
CA GLU A 28 -9.58 23.84 5.25
C GLU A 28 -8.49 22.90 5.74
N LYS A 29 -7.54 22.58 4.86
CA LYS A 29 -6.36 21.82 5.21
C LYS A 29 -5.23 22.78 5.48
N GLU A 30 -4.46 22.54 6.53
CA GLU A 30 -3.10 23.06 6.56
C GLU A 30 -2.31 22.36 5.45
N PHE A 31 -2.28 22.98 4.27
CA PHE A 31 -1.57 22.42 3.12
C PHE A 31 -0.07 22.59 3.34
N LYS A 32 0.61 21.47 3.52
CA LYS A 32 2.07 21.43 3.50
C LYS A 32 2.50 20.69 2.25
N SER A 33 3.23 21.36 1.39
CA SER A 33 3.81 20.72 0.21
C SER A 33 4.94 19.77 0.61
N SER A 34 5.14 18.72 -0.16
CA SER A 34 6.24 17.79 0.07
C SER A 34 7.07 17.63 -1.21
N PRO A 35 8.38 17.35 -1.11
CA PRO A 35 9.20 17.05 -2.28
C PRO A 35 8.63 15.89 -3.11
N ASP A 36 7.98 14.91 -2.46
CA ASP A 36 7.36 13.79 -3.17
C ASP A 36 6.17 14.24 -4.05
N LEU A 37 5.39 15.25 -3.62
CA LEU A 37 4.29 15.82 -4.40
C LEU A 37 4.82 16.63 -5.59
N ILE A 38 5.83 17.48 -5.36
CA ILE A 38 6.48 18.26 -6.42
C ILE A 38 7.09 17.31 -7.45
N LEU A 39 7.77 16.26 -6.99
CA LEU A 39 8.34 15.24 -7.84
C LEU A 39 7.28 14.57 -8.71
N TRP A 40 6.18 14.14 -8.11
CA TRP A 40 5.06 13.55 -8.84
C TRP A 40 4.56 14.48 -9.95
N THR A 41 4.28 15.74 -9.62
CA THR A 41 3.83 16.74 -10.58
C THR A 41 4.85 16.98 -11.70
N SER A 42 6.14 17.06 -11.35
CA SER A 42 7.22 17.28 -12.35
C SER A 42 7.37 16.09 -13.29
N VAL A 43 7.27 14.87 -12.76
CA VAL A 43 7.36 13.62 -13.54
C VAL A 43 6.19 13.51 -14.52
N HIS A 44 4.96 13.72 -14.08
CA HIS A 44 3.79 13.70 -14.96
C HIS A 44 3.88 14.80 -16.02
N GLY A 45 4.32 16.01 -15.64
CA GLY A 45 4.43 17.13 -16.57
C GLY A 45 5.47 16.90 -17.69
N TRP A 46 6.65 16.32 -17.41
CA TRP A 46 7.61 16.01 -18.47
C TRP A 46 7.16 14.85 -19.36
N LEU A 47 6.51 13.80 -18.80
CA LEU A 47 5.93 12.70 -19.59
C LEU A 47 4.84 13.20 -20.51
N GLU A 48 3.94 14.03 -20.01
CA GLU A 48 2.92 14.69 -20.84
C GLU A 48 3.56 15.43 -21.99
N ARG A 49 4.57 16.27 -21.73
CA ARG A 49 5.26 17.05 -22.74
C ARG A 49 5.97 16.18 -23.77
N LEU A 50 6.66 15.14 -23.33
CA LEU A 50 7.33 14.16 -24.19
C LEU A 50 6.33 13.59 -25.21
N TYR A 51 5.22 13.03 -24.73
CA TYR A 51 4.25 12.35 -25.59
C TYR A 51 3.42 13.31 -26.46
N GLN A 52 3.21 14.55 -26.03
CA GLN A 52 2.64 15.60 -26.88
C GLN A 52 3.56 15.90 -28.08
N GLN A 53 4.88 15.96 -27.89
CA GLN A 53 5.84 16.20 -28.96
C GLN A 53 5.98 14.97 -29.87
N VAL A 54 6.04 13.78 -29.32
CA VAL A 54 6.03 12.53 -30.12
C VAL A 54 4.79 12.46 -31.00
N ASN A 55 3.63 12.86 -30.52
CA ASN A 55 2.38 12.82 -31.27
C ASN A 55 2.34 13.76 -32.47
N ILE A 56 3.12 14.84 -32.45
CA ILE A 56 3.29 15.78 -33.58
C ILE A 56 4.58 15.53 -34.38
N PHE A 57 5.15 14.32 -34.25
CA PHE A 57 6.40 13.91 -34.93
C PHE A 57 7.63 14.80 -34.63
N LYS A 58 7.64 15.43 -33.45
CA LYS A 58 8.75 16.23 -32.97
C LYS A 58 9.39 15.52 -31.76
N LEU A 59 10.26 14.56 -32.06
CA LEU A 59 10.93 13.81 -31.02
C LEU A 59 11.93 14.70 -30.26
N PRO A 60 11.75 14.95 -28.95
CA PRO A 60 12.73 15.68 -28.15
C PRO A 60 13.96 14.84 -27.91
N THR A 61 15.11 15.47 -27.72
CA THR A 61 16.33 14.80 -27.27
C THR A 61 16.19 14.41 -25.80
N LYS A 62 17.06 13.49 -25.32
CA LYS A 62 17.11 13.13 -23.87
C LYS A 62 17.42 14.38 -23.03
N GLU A 63 18.30 15.27 -23.52
CA GLU A 63 18.64 16.52 -22.85
C GLU A 63 17.42 17.46 -22.72
N ASP A 64 16.60 17.60 -23.78
CA ASP A 64 15.37 18.40 -23.74
C ASP A 64 14.40 17.86 -22.67
N VAL A 65 14.32 16.52 -22.50
CA VAL A 65 13.46 15.87 -21.51
C VAL A 65 13.96 16.14 -20.10
N LEU A 66 15.27 16.00 -19.85
CA LEU A 66 15.88 16.30 -18.56
C LEU A 66 15.75 17.78 -18.18
N ASN A 67 16.01 18.68 -19.13
CA ASN A 67 15.85 20.13 -18.92
C ASN A 67 14.41 20.48 -18.56
N LYS A 68 13.41 19.82 -19.18
CA LYS A 68 12.00 20.05 -18.82
C LYS A 68 11.67 19.55 -17.43
N PHE A 69 12.22 18.43 -17.00
CA PHE A 69 12.06 17.94 -15.62
C PHE A 69 12.63 18.95 -14.62
N HIS A 70 13.85 19.46 -14.86
CA HIS A 70 14.46 20.47 -13.99
C HIS A 70 13.62 21.75 -13.89
N GLU A 71 13.17 22.27 -15.03
CA GLU A 71 12.30 23.45 -15.07
C GLU A 71 11.04 23.27 -14.20
N LEU A 72 10.37 22.12 -14.30
CA LEU A 72 9.15 21.83 -13.55
C LEU A 72 9.43 21.62 -12.06
N TRP A 73 10.54 20.96 -11.74
CA TRP A 73 10.97 20.76 -10.37
C TRP A 73 11.31 22.08 -9.66
N GLU A 74 12.13 22.93 -10.31
CA GLU A 74 12.51 24.22 -9.78
C GLU A 74 11.30 25.13 -9.56
N ALA A 75 10.39 25.16 -10.53
CA ALA A 75 9.14 25.91 -10.42
C ALA A 75 8.30 25.43 -9.22
N GLY A 76 8.16 24.11 -9.04
CA GLY A 76 7.42 23.52 -7.92
C GLY A 76 8.07 23.78 -6.57
N ILE A 77 9.41 23.74 -6.48
CA ILE A 77 10.14 24.09 -5.27
C ILE A 77 9.96 25.57 -4.93
N GLN A 78 10.03 26.45 -5.94
CA GLN A 78 9.86 27.90 -5.73
C GLN A 78 8.44 28.25 -5.28
N GLU A 79 7.43 27.61 -5.82
CA GLU A 79 6.03 27.81 -5.42
C GLU A 79 5.75 27.33 -3.99
N ALA A 80 6.40 26.26 -3.56
CA ALA A 80 6.20 25.62 -2.27
C ALA A 80 7.18 26.08 -1.17
N TRP A 81 8.05 27.06 -1.44
CA TRP A 81 9.23 27.39 -0.62
C TRP A 81 8.95 27.52 0.90
N GLU A 82 7.87 28.18 1.30
CA GLU A 82 7.56 28.42 2.72
C GLU A 82 6.93 27.21 3.42
N ASP A 83 6.34 26.29 2.65
CA ASP A 83 5.54 25.14 3.15
C ASP A 83 6.24 23.79 2.93
N LEU A 84 7.50 23.79 2.46
CA LEU A 84 8.19 22.59 2.04
C LEU A 84 8.78 21.82 3.22
N LEU A 85 8.32 20.60 3.44
CA LEU A 85 8.84 19.69 4.45
C LEU A 85 9.63 18.55 3.81
N TYR A 86 10.94 18.54 4.01
CA TYR A 86 11.78 17.39 3.68
C TYR A 86 11.64 16.29 4.75
N LYS A 87 11.65 15.05 4.31
CA LYS A 87 11.66 13.88 5.20
C LYS A 87 13.10 13.60 5.63
N TRP A 88 13.41 13.78 6.93
CA TRP A 88 14.69 13.42 7.53
C TRP A 88 15.89 14.00 6.74
N ASP A 89 17.02 13.30 6.66
CA ASP A 89 18.29 13.77 6.08
C ASP A 89 18.30 13.87 4.53
N GLN A 90 17.15 13.93 3.85
CA GLN A 90 17.09 14.04 2.40
C GLN A 90 17.17 15.50 1.95
N VAL A 91 18.01 15.76 0.95
CA VAL A 91 18.12 17.07 0.30
C VAL A 91 17.58 17.04 -1.13
N ALA A 92 17.29 18.21 -1.70
CA ALA A 92 16.71 18.33 -3.04
C ALA A 92 17.55 17.62 -4.11
N GLU A 93 18.88 17.69 -3.99
CA GLU A 93 19.85 17.09 -4.91
C GLU A 93 19.74 15.57 -4.98
N ASP A 94 19.37 14.89 -3.89
CA ASP A 94 19.19 13.44 -3.88
C ASP A 94 17.95 13.03 -4.69
N TYR A 95 16.90 13.86 -4.66
CA TYR A 95 15.71 13.67 -5.49
C TYR A 95 16.05 13.86 -6.96
N ILE A 96 16.70 14.96 -7.33
CA ILE A 96 17.06 15.30 -8.70
C ILE A 96 17.90 14.19 -9.32
N ARG A 97 19.06 13.85 -8.72
CA ARG A 97 20.00 12.85 -9.24
C ARG A 97 19.36 11.49 -9.48
N ARG A 98 18.49 11.07 -8.58
CA ARG A 98 17.76 9.80 -8.70
C ARG A 98 16.79 9.81 -9.86
N TRP A 99 16.07 10.92 -10.04
CA TRP A 99 15.06 11.01 -11.08
C TRP A 99 15.64 11.27 -12.46
N GLU A 100 16.76 11.96 -12.58
CA GLU A 100 17.54 12.03 -13.83
C GLU A 100 17.88 10.64 -14.36
N HIS A 101 18.26 9.74 -13.45
CA HIS A 101 18.54 8.35 -13.82
C HIS A 101 17.28 7.63 -14.32
N TYR A 102 16.17 7.69 -13.58
CA TYR A 102 14.92 7.02 -14.01
C TYR A 102 14.35 7.61 -15.31
N ILE A 103 14.44 8.91 -15.51
CA ILE A 103 14.04 9.59 -16.74
C ILE A 103 14.91 9.13 -17.91
N SER A 104 16.23 9.03 -17.69
CA SER A 104 17.18 8.58 -18.73
C SER A 104 16.91 7.13 -19.11
N ASP A 105 16.70 6.24 -18.13
CA ASP A 105 16.39 4.84 -18.38
C ASP A 105 15.07 4.68 -19.12
N TYR A 106 14.05 5.42 -18.70
CA TYR A 106 12.76 5.43 -19.39
C TYR A 106 12.89 5.89 -20.84
N TYR A 107 13.62 6.98 -21.07
CA TYR A 107 13.86 7.50 -22.43
C TYR A 107 14.57 6.48 -23.30
N ASP A 108 15.67 5.88 -22.83
CA ASP A 108 16.45 4.88 -23.57
C ASP A 108 15.64 3.61 -23.88
N LYS A 109 14.82 3.18 -22.94
CA LYS A 109 13.96 2.00 -23.09
C LYS A 109 12.90 2.16 -24.16
N TYR A 110 12.32 3.35 -24.29
CA TYR A 110 11.20 3.60 -25.19
C TYR A 110 11.56 4.37 -26.47
N HIS A 111 12.77 4.93 -26.58
CA HIS A 111 13.25 5.57 -27.80
C HIS A 111 13.28 4.58 -28.98
N PRO A 112 12.84 4.96 -30.20
CA PRO A 112 12.43 6.28 -30.68
C PRO A 112 10.93 6.62 -30.57
N PHE A 113 10.14 5.88 -29.77
CA PHE A 113 8.69 6.12 -29.51
C PHE A 113 7.79 5.98 -30.75
N ASP A 114 8.24 5.33 -31.82
CA ASP A 114 7.59 5.30 -33.16
C ASP A 114 6.50 4.21 -33.29
N TRP A 115 6.43 3.29 -32.31
CA TRP A 115 5.52 2.14 -32.32
C TRP A 115 4.17 2.41 -31.61
N ILE A 116 3.97 3.62 -31.08
CA ILE A 116 2.77 4.00 -30.33
C ILE A 116 2.06 5.19 -30.99
N LYS A 117 0.75 5.06 -31.20
CA LYS A 117 -0.11 6.19 -31.53
C LYS A 117 -0.74 6.72 -30.25
N VAL A 118 -0.21 7.82 -29.72
CA VAL A 118 -0.80 8.53 -28.59
C VAL A 118 -2.09 9.21 -29.05
N ILE A 119 -3.18 8.94 -28.34
CA ILE A 119 -4.50 9.57 -28.58
C ILE A 119 -4.63 10.82 -27.72
N TRP A 120 -4.33 10.70 -26.43
CA TRP A 120 -4.44 11.76 -25.45
C TRP A 120 -3.37 11.62 -24.36
N THR A 121 -2.99 12.78 -23.80
CA THR A 121 -2.23 12.90 -22.56
C THR A 121 -3.06 13.70 -21.56
N GLU A 122 -2.97 13.38 -20.26
CA GLU A 122 -3.69 14.05 -19.16
C GLU A 122 -5.18 14.27 -19.46
N VAL A 123 -5.83 13.22 -20.00
CA VAL A 123 -7.23 13.34 -20.43
C VAL A 123 -8.20 13.30 -19.27
N LYS A 124 -8.93 14.38 -19.06
CA LYS A 124 -10.01 14.47 -18.10
C LYS A 124 -11.23 13.68 -18.56
N MET A 125 -11.68 12.78 -17.72
CA MET A 125 -12.78 11.87 -18.00
C MET A 125 -13.97 12.16 -17.09
N TYR A 126 -15.17 12.09 -17.67
CA TYR A 126 -16.42 12.06 -16.93
C TYR A 126 -17.25 10.89 -17.46
N PHE A 127 -17.68 10.00 -16.59
CA PHE A 127 -18.40 8.78 -16.99
C PHE A 127 -19.34 8.31 -15.88
N SER A 128 -20.21 7.36 -16.18
CA SER A 128 -21.12 6.80 -15.21
C SER A 128 -20.66 5.42 -14.76
N VAL A 129 -20.48 5.27 -13.46
CA VAL A 129 -20.22 3.99 -12.79
C VAL A 129 -21.54 3.35 -12.39
N ASN A 130 -22.52 4.15 -11.94
CA ASN A 130 -23.83 3.65 -11.57
C ASN A 130 -24.71 3.46 -12.82
N GLN A 131 -25.01 2.20 -13.15
CA GLN A 131 -25.82 1.85 -14.33
C GLN A 131 -27.26 2.41 -14.28
N SER A 132 -27.77 2.76 -13.11
CA SER A 132 -29.08 3.43 -12.95
C SER A 132 -29.08 4.88 -13.43
N ASN A 133 -27.91 5.48 -13.62
CA ASN A 133 -27.73 6.90 -14.00
C ASN A 133 -27.31 7.08 -15.46
N ILE A 134 -27.82 6.25 -16.36
CA ILE A 134 -27.50 6.33 -17.80
C ILE A 134 -27.73 7.75 -18.32
N GLY A 135 -26.65 8.40 -18.78
CA GLY A 135 -26.67 9.75 -19.31
C GLY A 135 -26.18 10.85 -18.35
N ASN A 136 -25.97 10.57 -17.06
CA ASN A 136 -25.37 11.50 -16.11
C ASN A 136 -24.04 10.94 -15.59
N SER A 137 -22.97 11.67 -15.78
CA SER A 137 -21.66 11.27 -15.24
C SER A 137 -21.64 11.44 -13.72
N ASP A 138 -21.31 10.38 -13.02
CA ASP A 138 -21.17 10.35 -11.55
C ASP A 138 -19.72 10.11 -11.11
N PHE A 139 -18.80 9.94 -12.06
CA PHE A 139 -17.39 9.71 -11.80
C PHE A 139 -16.48 10.57 -12.67
N TYR A 140 -15.37 11.00 -12.06
CA TYR A 140 -14.32 11.79 -12.67
C TYR A 140 -12.95 11.11 -12.48
N GLY A 141 -12.12 11.18 -13.50
CA GLY A 141 -10.73 10.75 -13.45
C GLY A 141 -9.86 11.45 -14.48
N VAL A 142 -8.57 11.20 -14.39
CA VAL A 142 -7.58 11.63 -15.38
C VAL A 142 -6.78 10.41 -15.80
N ILE A 143 -6.63 10.19 -17.10
CA ILE A 143 -5.71 9.20 -17.66
C ILE A 143 -4.43 9.93 -18.06
N ASP A 144 -3.28 9.50 -17.53
CA ASP A 144 -1.99 10.12 -17.86
C ASP A 144 -1.69 10.04 -19.35
N ARG A 145 -1.90 8.85 -19.96
CA ARG A 145 -1.77 8.65 -21.38
C ARG A 145 -2.69 7.57 -21.92
N LEU A 146 -3.41 7.87 -22.99
CA LEU A 146 -4.21 6.92 -23.75
C LEU A 146 -3.59 6.71 -25.12
N ASP A 147 -3.20 5.49 -25.42
CA ASP A 147 -2.64 5.08 -26.69
C ASP A 147 -3.62 4.24 -27.50
N LYS A 148 -3.33 4.12 -28.79
CA LYS A 148 -4.02 3.16 -29.66
C LYS A 148 -2.99 2.38 -30.47
N GLN A 149 -3.08 1.07 -30.41
CA GLN A 149 -2.30 0.14 -31.21
C GLN A 149 -3.28 -0.79 -31.93
N TRP A 150 -3.38 -0.63 -33.25
CA TRP A 150 -4.36 -1.36 -34.09
C TRP A 150 -5.81 -1.13 -33.59
N ASP A 151 -6.44 -2.16 -33.05
CA ASP A 151 -7.80 -2.15 -32.51
C ASP A 151 -7.85 -2.20 -30.96
N THR A 152 -6.66 -2.04 -30.32
CA THR A 152 -6.50 -2.05 -28.88
C THR A 152 -6.25 -0.64 -28.36
N TYR A 153 -7.01 -0.21 -27.36
CA TYR A 153 -6.77 1.00 -26.58
C TYR A 153 -5.93 0.65 -25.36
N ILE A 154 -4.90 1.43 -25.06
CA ILE A 154 -3.95 1.19 -23.98
C ILE A 154 -4.00 2.37 -23.01
N ILE A 155 -4.41 2.11 -21.79
CA ILE A 155 -4.43 3.08 -20.69
C ILE A 155 -3.09 2.97 -19.98
N ASN A 156 -2.33 4.06 -19.92
CA ASN A 156 -1.06 4.10 -19.21
C ASN A 156 -1.18 5.05 -18.02
N ASP A 157 -0.57 4.65 -16.91
CA ASP A 157 -0.47 5.43 -15.68
C ASP A 157 0.93 5.26 -15.08
N TYR A 158 1.48 6.36 -14.55
CA TYR A 158 2.86 6.42 -14.08
C TYR A 158 2.92 6.58 -12.57
N LYS A 159 3.63 5.69 -11.92
CA LYS A 159 3.78 5.66 -10.46
C LYS A 159 5.21 6.01 -10.04
N THR A 160 5.33 6.98 -9.14
CA THR A 160 6.60 7.50 -8.62
C THR A 160 6.93 6.98 -7.22
N ASN A 161 6.14 6.03 -6.71
CA ASN A 161 6.25 5.50 -5.35
C ASN A 161 7.62 4.83 -5.12
N LYS A 162 8.23 5.14 -3.97
CA LYS A 162 9.48 4.50 -3.51
C LYS A 162 9.25 3.13 -2.85
N ASN A 163 8.05 2.90 -2.33
CA ASN A 163 7.61 1.65 -1.73
C ASN A 163 6.35 1.19 -2.46
N LEU A 164 6.23 -0.09 -2.69
CA LEU A 164 5.10 -0.67 -3.41
C LEU A 164 4.59 -1.90 -2.65
N PRO A 165 3.81 -1.70 -1.57
CA PRO A 165 3.11 -2.79 -0.92
C PRO A 165 2.15 -3.48 -1.91
N PRO A 166 1.91 -4.80 -1.78
CA PRO A 166 0.97 -5.52 -2.65
C PRO A 166 -0.42 -4.89 -2.69
N GLU A 167 -0.92 -4.39 -1.56
CA GLU A 167 -2.24 -3.75 -1.44
C GLU A 167 -2.34 -2.48 -2.30
N ASP A 168 -1.27 -1.68 -2.38
CA ASP A 168 -1.24 -0.49 -3.23
C ASP A 168 -1.28 -0.86 -4.72
N LYS A 169 -0.64 -1.97 -5.10
CA LYS A 169 -0.65 -2.49 -6.47
C LYS A 169 -2.06 -2.86 -6.91
N ASP A 170 -2.83 -3.50 -6.04
CA ASP A 170 -4.22 -3.86 -6.30
C ASP A 170 -5.12 -2.63 -6.45
N ASP A 171 -4.97 -1.61 -5.58
CA ASP A 171 -5.72 -0.34 -5.70
C ASP A 171 -5.42 0.38 -7.02
N TYR A 172 -4.17 0.40 -7.50
CA TYR A 172 -3.81 0.99 -8.80
C TYR A 172 -4.38 0.19 -9.98
N ARG A 173 -4.39 -1.14 -9.89
CA ARG A 173 -5.05 -1.99 -10.89
C ARG A 173 -6.55 -1.72 -10.95
N GLU A 174 -7.23 -1.60 -9.80
CA GLU A 174 -8.65 -1.23 -9.74
C GLU A 174 -8.89 0.14 -10.39
N GLN A 175 -8.03 1.12 -10.14
CA GLN A 175 -8.12 2.46 -10.71
C GLN A 175 -8.14 2.42 -12.24
N LEU A 176 -7.14 1.78 -12.86
CA LEU A 176 -7.04 1.72 -14.31
C LEU A 176 -8.13 0.86 -14.93
N THR A 177 -8.50 -0.23 -14.25
CA THR A 177 -9.62 -1.07 -14.67
C THR A 177 -10.93 -0.27 -14.69
N LEU A 178 -11.17 0.56 -13.66
CA LEU A 178 -12.36 1.42 -13.64
C LEU A 178 -12.33 2.48 -14.75
N TYR A 179 -11.15 3.04 -15.07
CA TYR A 179 -10.97 3.99 -16.17
C TYR A 179 -11.25 3.38 -17.54
N ALA A 180 -11.08 2.08 -17.69
CA ALA A 180 -11.45 1.36 -18.92
C ALA A 180 -12.96 1.43 -19.21
N LEU A 181 -13.80 1.63 -18.19
CA LEU A 181 -15.24 1.87 -18.40
C LEU A 181 -15.48 3.12 -19.25
N TRP A 182 -14.76 4.22 -18.98
CA TRP A 182 -14.86 5.42 -19.81
C TRP A 182 -14.38 5.18 -21.24
N VAL A 183 -13.26 4.48 -21.43
CA VAL A 183 -12.75 4.12 -22.77
C VAL A 183 -13.80 3.31 -23.50
N LYS A 184 -14.43 2.35 -22.85
CA LYS A 184 -15.51 1.53 -23.39
C LYS A 184 -16.73 2.37 -23.77
N GLN A 185 -17.18 3.27 -22.91
CA GLN A 185 -18.30 4.16 -23.18
C GLN A 185 -18.01 5.14 -24.33
N LYS A 186 -16.80 5.70 -24.40
CA LYS A 186 -16.43 6.69 -25.40
C LYS A 186 -16.16 6.11 -26.79
N TYR A 187 -15.48 4.95 -26.83
CA TYR A 187 -14.99 4.38 -28.09
C TYR A 187 -15.70 3.10 -28.51
N TRP A 188 -16.87 2.81 -27.95
CA TRP A 188 -17.62 1.57 -28.13
C TRP A 188 -17.74 1.07 -29.59
N LYS A 189 -17.81 1.98 -30.57
CA LYS A 189 -17.93 1.64 -32.01
C LYS A 189 -16.66 1.07 -32.62
N TYR A 190 -15.51 1.42 -32.07
CA TYR A 190 -14.18 1.14 -32.65
C TYR A 190 -13.32 0.31 -31.70
N LEU A 191 -13.85 -0.04 -30.57
CA LEU A 191 -13.15 -0.73 -29.52
C LEU A 191 -13.30 -2.24 -29.73
N LYS A 192 -12.15 -2.97 -29.75
CA LYS A 192 -12.16 -4.44 -29.61
C LYS A 192 -11.51 -4.85 -28.29
N ASN A 193 -10.36 -4.28 -27.97
CA ASN A 193 -9.60 -4.64 -26.78
C ASN A 193 -9.20 -3.41 -26.00
N ILE A 194 -9.08 -3.57 -24.68
CA ILE A 194 -8.50 -2.58 -23.77
C ILE A 194 -7.38 -3.27 -23.00
N LYS A 195 -6.23 -2.60 -22.92
CA LYS A 195 -5.10 -2.99 -22.10
C LYS A 195 -4.80 -1.87 -21.12
N ALA A 196 -4.47 -2.22 -19.89
CA ALA A 196 -3.99 -1.27 -18.89
C ALA A 196 -2.52 -1.53 -18.59
N LYS A 197 -1.76 -0.45 -18.33
CA LYS A 197 -0.33 -0.48 -18.04
C LYS A 197 -0.01 0.46 -16.90
N LEU A 198 0.58 -0.10 -15.83
CA LEU A 198 1.17 0.65 -14.73
C LEU A 198 2.69 0.67 -14.89
N HIS A 199 3.25 1.87 -15.01
CA HIS A 199 4.68 2.09 -15.12
C HIS A 199 5.22 2.51 -13.75
N PHE A 200 5.88 1.60 -13.03
CA PHE A 200 6.55 1.89 -11.75
C PHE A 200 7.95 2.39 -12.02
N LEU A 201 8.09 3.70 -12.23
CA LEU A 201 9.32 4.32 -12.71
C LEU A 201 10.53 4.11 -11.79
N HIS A 202 10.30 4.09 -10.46
CA HIS A 202 11.35 3.84 -9.47
C HIS A 202 11.94 2.43 -9.56
N PHE A 203 11.15 1.45 -10.02
CA PHE A 203 11.53 0.04 -10.05
C PHE A 203 11.87 -0.44 -11.46
N ASP A 204 11.71 0.41 -12.48
CA ASP A 204 11.69 0.03 -13.91
C ASP A 204 10.77 -1.18 -14.20
N GLU A 205 9.69 -1.30 -13.42
CA GLU A 205 8.71 -2.38 -13.52
C GLU A 205 7.50 -1.92 -14.33
N LEU A 206 7.04 -2.79 -15.24
CA LEU A 206 5.81 -2.61 -15.99
C LEU A 206 4.84 -3.73 -15.62
N ASP A 207 3.68 -3.34 -15.09
CA ASP A 207 2.56 -4.23 -14.85
C ASP A 207 1.48 -4.00 -15.92
N GLU A 208 1.13 -5.03 -16.71
CA GLU A 208 0.16 -4.90 -17.78
C GLU A 208 -0.86 -6.04 -17.76
N TRP A 209 -2.11 -5.71 -18.11
CA TRP A 209 -3.19 -6.70 -18.20
C TRP A 209 -4.25 -6.29 -19.22
N ASP A 210 -4.96 -7.29 -19.73
CA ASP A 210 -6.14 -7.08 -20.58
C ASP A 210 -7.37 -6.82 -19.71
N VAL A 211 -8.12 -5.76 -20.05
CA VAL A 211 -9.35 -5.41 -19.34
C VAL A 211 -10.55 -5.95 -20.10
N THR A 212 -10.91 -7.20 -19.78
CA THR A 212 -12.12 -7.84 -20.28
C THR A 212 -13.35 -7.45 -19.45
N ASP A 213 -14.54 -7.84 -19.91
CA ASP A 213 -15.78 -7.57 -19.18
C ASP A 213 -15.81 -8.33 -17.83
N GLU A 214 -15.23 -9.52 -17.78
CA GLU A 214 -15.10 -10.32 -16.56
C GLU A 214 -14.21 -9.64 -15.51
N VAL A 215 -13.20 -8.90 -15.94
CA VAL A 215 -12.31 -8.13 -15.03
C VAL A 215 -12.95 -6.79 -14.65
N LEU A 216 -13.63 -6.13 -15.60
CA LEU A 216 -14.20 -4.80 -15.42
C LEU A 216 -15.46 -4.82 -14.54
N GLN A 217 -16.41 -5.74 -14.79
CA GLN A 217 -17.71 -5.69 -14.14
C GLN A 217 -17.66 -5.80 -12.61
N PRO A 218 -16.85 -6.68 -11.99
CA PRO A 218 -16.73 -6.73 -10.54
C PRO A 218 -16.24 -5.41 -9.93
N ILE A 219 -15.35 -4.70 -10.63
CA ILE A 219 -14.83 -3.41 -10.18
C ILE A 219 -15.93 -2.33 -10.29
N VAL A 220 -16.65 -2.28 -11.40
CA VAL A 220 -17.80 -1.37 -11.57
C VAL A 220 -18.82 -1.58 -10.45
N ASP A 221 -19.21 -2.83 -10.17
CA ASP A 221 -20.17 -3.18 -9.13
C ASP A 221 -19.68 -2.79 -7.74
N LYS A 222 -18.38 -2.97 -7.46
CA LYS A 222 -17.74 -2.57 -6.21
C LYS A 222 -17.83 -1.05 -6.01
N TYR A 223 -17.45 -0.28 -7.01
CA TYR A 223 -17.44 1.19 -6.91
C TYR A 223 -18.85 1.78 -6.92
N SER A 224 -19.79 1.19 -7.64
CA SER A 224 -21.22 1.56 -7.57
C SER A 224 -21.76 1.38 -6.14
N LYS A 225 -21.48 0.25 -5.48
CA LYS A 225 -21.87 0.02 -4.07
C LYS A 225 -21.24 1.01 -3.11
N LEU A 226 -19.94 1.32 -3.29
CA LEU A 226 -19.26 2.31 -2.45
C LEU A 226 -19.84 3.72 -2.60
N ILE A 227 -20.21 4.11 -3.82
CA ILE A 227 -20.92 5.38 -4.09
C ILE A 227 -22.27 5.40 -3.36
N ASP A 228 -23.04 4.32 -3.46
CA ASP A 228 -24.34 4.21 -2.77
C ASP A 228 -24.19 4.28 -1.24
N GLU A 229 -23.16 3.66 -0.68
CA GLU A 229 -22.85 3.73 0.75
C GLU A 229 -22.51 5.17 1.18
N ILE A 230 -21.67 5.85 0.40
CA ILE A 230 -21.33 7.26 0.66
C ILE A 230 -22.56 8.16 0.58
N GLU A 231 -23.41 7.99 -0.42
CA GLU A 231 -24.64 8.79 -0.56
C GLU A 231 -25.61 8.54 0.62
N LYS A 232 -25.76 7.28 1.06
CA LYS A 232 -26.54 6.96 2.27
C LYS A 232 -25.95 7.60 3.52
N ALA A 233 -24.62 7.59 3.68
CA ALA A 233 -23.97 8.23 4.80
C ALA A 233 -24.16 9.76 4.79
N LYS A 234 -24.06 10.39 3.62
CA LYS A 234 -24.34 11.82 3.43
C LYS A 234 -25.80 12.18 3.78
N ALA A 235 -26.76 11.36 3.30
CA ALA A 235 -28.16 11.58 3.60
C ALA A 235 -28.45 11.52 5.10
N ARG A 236 -27.97 10.46 5.78
CA ARG A 236 -28.09 10.33 7.25
C ARG A 236 -27.49 11.52 8.00
N TYR A 237 -26.31 11.96 7.57
CA TYR A 237 -25.62 13.10 8.18
C TYR A 237 -26.43 14.40 7.99
N ALA A 238 -26.94 14.64 6.79
CA ALA A 238 -27.77 15.82 6.48
C ALA A 238 -29.12 15.80 7.23
N GLU A 239 -29.82 14.64 7.28
CA GLU A 239 -31.08 14.47 8.02
C GLU A 239 -30.93 14.72 9.52
N SER A 240 -29.76 14.44 10.07
CA SER A 240 -29.44 14.71 11.49
C SER A 240 -28.97 16.14 11.77
N PHE A 241 -29.15 17.09 10.83
CA PHE A 241 -28.61 18.44 10.91
C PHE A 241 -27.08 18.44 11.16
N ASN A 242 -26.37 17.53 10.51
CA ASN A 242 -24.93 17.34 10.62
C ASN A 242 -24.44 16.92 12.02
N SER A 243 -25.28 16.26 12.81
CA SER A 243 -24.98 15.82 14.17
C SER A 243 -24.73 14.31 14.32
N ASP A 244 -25.07 13.47 13.33
CA ASP A 244 -24.86 12.02 13.38
C ASP A 244 -23.37 11.68 13.24
N LYS A 245 -22.68 11.54 14.37
CA LYS A 245 -21.27 11.16 14.43
C LYS A 245 -21.01 9.75 13.89
N GLN A 246 -22.03 8.91 13.78
CA GLN A 246 -21.93 7.53 13.28
C GLN A 246 -22.14 7.43 11.76
N ALA A 247 -22.63 8.49 11.11
CA ALA A 247 -22.76 8.50 9.65
C ALA A 247 -21.40 8.31 8.96
N PHE A 248 -20.36 8.87 9.54
CA PHE A 248 -18.98 8.75 9.08
C PHE A 248 -18.08 8.32 10.27
N PRO A 249 -17.96 7.01 10.53
CA PRO A 249 -17.17 6.52 11.64
C PRO A 249 -15.68 6.77 11.45
N THR A 250 -14.95 6.89 12.57
CA THR A 250 -13.49 6.92 12.55
C THR A 250 -12.94 5.52 12.33
N GLN A 251 -11.86 5.42 11.54
CA GLN A 251 -11.15 4.18 11.30
C GLN A 251 -9.65 4.40 11.52
N ALA A 252 -9.10 3.79 12.57
CA ALA A 252 -7.68 3.86 12.87
C ALA A 252 -6.87 3.04 11.85
N ASN A 253 -5.80 3.63 11.32
CA ASN A 253 -4.88 2.99 10.38
C ASN A 253 -3.50 3.65 10.43
N ASN A 254 -2.53 3.12 9.68
CA ASN A 254 -1.16 3.61 9.66
C ASN A 254 -1.00 5.05 9.12
N PHE A 255 -2.00 5.57 8.41
CA PHE A 255 -1.98 6.94 7.89
C PHE A 255 -2.48 7.97 8.90
N CYS A 256 -3.02 7.54 10.05
CA CYS A 256 -3.52 8.47 11.08
C CYS A 256 -2.46 9.46 11.55
N ARG A 257 -1.19 9.03 11.65
CA ARG A 257 -0.05 9.89 12.06
C ARG A 257 0.25 11.04 11.08
N PHE A 258 -0.22 10.93 9.82
CA PHE A 258 -0.05 11.94 8.77
C PHE A 258 -1.38 12.61 8.39
N CYS A 259 -2.44 12.38 9.17
CA CYS A 259 -3.76 12.90 8.85
C CYS A 259 -3.83 14.39 9.13
N GLU A 260 -4.21 15.18 8.14
CA GLU A 260 -4.33 16.64 8.21
C GLU A 260 -5.42 17.09 9.20
N TYR A 261 -6.34 16.19 9.56
CA TYR A 261 -7.44 16.43 10.48
C TYR A 261 -7.24 15.77 11.85
N GLN A 262 -6.01 15.41 12.21
CA GLN A 262 -5.72 14.72 13.47
C GLN A 262 -6.22 15.49 14.68
N ASN A 263 -6.06 16.83 14.67
CA ASN A 263 -6.50 17.72 15.74
C ASN A 263 -8.03 17.75 15.95
N LEU A 264 -8.81 17.41 14.92
CA LEU A 264 -10.27 17.35 14.96
C LEU A 264 -10.80 15.92 15.16
N CYS A 265 -9.91 14.93 15.06
CA CYS A 265 -10.29 13.53 15.06
C CYS A 265 -10.66 13.06 16.47
N PRO A 266 -11.84 12.44 16.68
CA PRO A 266 -12.23 11.90 17.97
C PRO A 266 -11.23 10.90 18.56
N LEU A 267 -10.47 10.19 17.73
CA LEU A 267 -9.44 9.24 18.20
C LEU A 267 -8.22 9.94 18.81
N PHE A 268 -7.96 11.21 18.47
CA PHE A 268 -6.79 11.96 18.89
C PHE A 268 -7.12 13.17 19.78
N MET A 269 -8.40 13.41 20.08
CA MET A 269 -8.82 14.53 20.94
C MET A 269 -8.09 14.55 22.28
N HIS A 270 -7.75 13.38 22.82
CA HIS A 270 -7.01 13.26 24.08
C HIS A 270 -5.58 13.86 24.01
N MET A 271 -5.02 14.05 22.81
CA MET A 271 -3.70 14.64 22.64
C MET A 271 -3.72 16.19 22.66
N ASN A 272 -4.89 16.78 22.42
CA ASN A 272 -5.04 18.24 22.25
C ASN A 272 -5.47 18.96 23.54
N TYR A 273 -5.89 18.22 24.56
CA TYR A 273 -6.22 18.82 25.86
C TYR A 273 -4.92 18.98 26.64
N GLY A 274 -4.35 20.19 26.59
CA GLY A 274 -3.32 20.61 27.53
C GLY A 274 -3.83 20.56 28.97
N ASP A 275 -2.94 20.62 29.96
CA ASP A 275 -3.19 20.41 31.40
C ASP A 275 -4.20 21.37 32.08
N GLU A 276 -4.88 22.26 31.33
CA GLU A 276 -5.68 23.38 31.88
C GLU A 276 -7.20 23.20 31.89
N VAL A 277 -7.77 22.10 31.34
CA VAL A 277 -9.24 21.93 31.37
C VAL A 277 -9.62 20.86 32.40
N VAL A 278 -9.96 21.33 33.60
CA VAL A 278 -10.45 20.50 34.71
C VAL A 278 -11.93 20.13 34.49
N SER A 279 -12.15 19.13 33.63
CA SER A 279 -13.40 18.38 33.60
C SER A 279 -13.14 16.93 34.00
N TRP A 280 -14.17 16.21 34.51
CA TRP A 280 -14.06 14.79 34.83
C TRP A 280 -13.50 13.95 33.66
N TRP A 281 -13.82 14.34 32.45
CA TRP A 281 -13.34 13.72 31.20
C TRP A 281 -11.83 13.97 30.97
N ALA A 282 -11.35 15.18 31.24
CA ALA A 282 -9.92 15.51 31.11
C ALA A 282 -9.05 14.76 32.13
N LEU A 283 -9.54 14.54 33.35
CA LEU A 283 -8.85 13.68 34.34
C LEU A 283 -8.75 12.23 33.88
N TRP A 284 -9.80 11.70 33.26
CA TRP A 284 -9.82 10.35 32.71
C TRP A 284 -8.86 10.24 31.51
N GLU A 285 -8.88 11.19 30.59
CA GLU A 285 -8.00 11.21 29.42
C GLU A 285 -6.52 11.40 29.80
N THR A 286 -6.21 12.26 30.77
CA THR A 286 -4.84 12.40 31.32
C THR A 286 -4.36 11.10 31.94
N THR A 287 -5.24 10.35 32.61
CA THR A 287 -4.93 9.04 33.16
C THR A 287 -4.67 8.01 32.08
N ILE A 288 -5.48 7.97 31.02
CA ILE A 288 -5.29 7.09 29.88
C ILE A 288 -3.99 7.40 29.16
N LYS A 289 -3.66 8.67 28.92
CA LYS A 289 -2.37 9.07 28.33
C LYS A 289 -1.19 8.53 29.14
N LYS A 290 -1.18 8.73 30.45
CA LYS A 290 -0.13 8.20 31.33
C LYS A 290 -0.04 6.67 31.29
N LEU A 291 -1.19 5.99 31.17
CA LEU A 291 -1.21 4.53 31.05
C LEU A 291 -0.67 4.06 29.70
N VAL A 292 -0.96 4.78 28.61
CA VAL A 292 -0.39 4.49 27.27
C VAL A 292 1.12 4.68 27.29
N ASP A 293 1.61 5.79 27.81
CA ASP A 293 3.05 6.07 27.92
C ASP A 293 3.76 4.99 28.74
N LYS A 294 3.19 4.64 29.89
CA LYS A 294 3.70 3.58 30.76
C LYS A 294 3.67 2.21 30.09
N TYR A 295 2.62 1.90 29.34
CA TYR A 295 2.56 0.65 28.57
C TYR A 295 3.66 0.56 27.52
N VAL A 296 3.90 1.65 26.77
CA VAL A 296 4.97 1.73 25.77
C VAL A 296 6.34 1.56 26.42
N GLU A 297 6.60 2.22 27.55
CA GLU A 297 7.85 2.10 28.30
C GLU A 297 8.08 0.63 28.77
N ILE A 298 7.09 0.03 29.41
CA ILE A 298 7.16 -1.37 29.84
C ILE A 298 7.36 -2.31 28.64
N SER A 299 6.69 -2.05 27.52
CA SER A 299 6.85 -2.88 26.31
C SER A 299 8.26 -2.81 25.74
N LYS A 300 8.89 -1.64 25.80
CA LYS A 300 10.29 -1.43 25.37
C LYS A 300 11.25 -2.18 26.32
N GLU A 301 11.09 -2.04 27.62
CA GLU A 301 11.89 -2.76 28.61
C GLU A 301 11.74 -4.28 28.45
N ALA A 302 10.49 -4.77 28.27
CA ALA A 302 10.25 -6.20 28.02
C ALA A 302 10.93 -6.70 26.74
N SER A 303 10.99 -5.87 25.70
CA SER A 303 11.72 -6.21 24.47
C SER A 303 13.24 -6.29 24.68
N GLU A 304 13.81 -5.36 25.45
CA GLU A 304 15.24 -5.36 25.80
C GLU A 304 15.61 -6.57 26.65
N LEU A 305 14.81 -6.87 27.70
CA LEU A 305 14.98 -8.06 28.52
C LEU A 305 14.82 -9.37 27.72
N THR A 306 13.95 -9.37 26.72
CA THR A 306 13.80 -10.53 25.83
C THR A 306 15.07 -10.76 25.00
N LYS A 307 15.66 -9.71 24.45
CA LYS A 307 16.94 -9.80 23.70
C LYS A 307 18.08 -10.27 24.58
N GLU A 308 18.17 -9.74 25.81
CA GLU A 308 19.17 -10.16 26.77
C GLU A 308 19.00 -11.64 27.15
N LYS A 309 17.77 -12.06 27.43
CA LYS A 309 17.42 -13.47 27.69
C LYS A 309 17.81 -14.39 26.52
N ASP A 310 17.55 -13.97 25.28
CA ASP A 310 17.89 -14.76 24.10
C ASP A 310 19.41 -14.85 23.91
N SER A 311 20.16 -13.79 24.15
CA SER A 311 21.62 -13.82 24.13
C SER A 311 22.20 -14.77 25.18
N ILE A 312 21.70 -14.72 26.42
CA ILE A 312 22.09 -15.66 27.49
C ILE A 312 21.74 -17.10 27.12
N LYS A 313 20.56 -17.30 26.55
CA LYS A 313 20.09 -18.62 26.08
C LYS A 313 21.06 -19.20 25.06
N ASP A 314 21.51 -18.43 24.08
CA ASP A 314 22.43 -18.89 23.02
C ASP A 314 23.76 -19.34 23.61
N ILE A 315 24.33 -18.58 24.55
CA ILE A 315 25.56 -18.93 25.30
C ILE A 315 25.38 -20.25 26.06
N LEU A 316 24.24 -20.41 26.76
CA LEU A 316 23.97 -21.63 27.55
C LEU A 316 23.77 -22.86 26.67
N ILE A 317 23.15 -22.69 25.49
CA ILE A 317 22.98 -23.77 24.50
C ILE A 317 24.33 -24.18 23.92
N GLU A 318 25.17 -23.23 23.56
CA GLU A 318 26.52 -23.50 23.06
C GLU A 318 27.34 -24.29 24.10
N TYR A 319 27.41 -23.80 25.34
CA TYR A 319 28.12 -24.47 26.42
C TYR A 319 27.61 -25.90 26.69
N ALA A 320 26.28 -26.08 26.75
CA ALA A 320 25.70 -27.38 27.03
C ALA A 320 25.87 -28.36 25.85
N SER A 321 25.83 -27.84 24.62
CA SER A 321 26.08 -28.63 23.38
C SER A 321 27.53 -29.12 23.30
N GLU A 322 28.51 -28.27 23.60
CA GLU A 322 29.92 -28.64 23.65
C GLU A 322 30.21 -29.74 24.69
N LYS A 323 29.48 -29.75 25.81
CA LYS A 323 29.66 -30.70 26.92
C LYS A 323 28.70 -31.91 26.86
N ASN A 324 27.82 -31.98 25.86
CA ASN A 324 26.75 -32.98 25.75
C ASN A 324 25.84 -33.04 26.98
N PHE A 325 25.50 -31.89 27.55
CA PHE A 325 24.59 -31.83 28.69
C PHE A 325 23.15 -31.60 28.22
N GLU A 326 22.24 -32.42 28.71
CA GLU A 326 20.79 -32.23 28.53
C GLU A 326 20.16 -31.33 29.60
N GLN A 327 20.91 -31.08 30.68
CA GLN A 327 20.46 -30.30 31.83
C GLN A 327 21.64 -29.50 32.41
N LEU A 328 21.38 -28.26 32.76
CA LEU A 328 22.32 -27.40 33.47
C LEU A 328 21.80 -27.12 34.87
N TYR A 329 22.60 -27.44 35.88
CA TYR A 329 22.30 -27.19 37.26
C TYR A 329 23.21 -26.14 37.85
N TRP A 330 22.63 -25.20 38.59
CA TRP A 330 23.38 -24.24 39.37
C TRP A 330 22.64 -23.86 40.64
N ASN A 331 23.21 -24.12 41.80
CA ASN A 331 22.59 -23.88 43.09
C ASN A 331 21.14 -24.40 43.17
N GLU A 332 20.17 -23.46 43.21
CA GLU A 332 18.75 -23.76 43.35
C GLU A 332 18.00 -23.79 41.99
N SER A 333 18.70 -23.55 40.89
CA SER A 333 18.13 -23.44 39.56
C SER A 333 18.53 -24.60 38.66
N ALA A 334 17.61 -25.04 37.82
CA ALA A 334 17.86 -26.03 36.79
C ALA A 334 17.24 -25.60 35.48
N LEU A 335 17.97 -25.83 34.38
CA LEU A 335 17.50 -25.59 33.02
C LEU A 335 17.55 -26.91 32.23
N TRP A 336 16.43 -27.24 31.63
CA TRP A 336 16.32 -28.39 30.72
C TRP A 336 16.48 -27.89 29.28
N MET A 337 17.30 -28.59 28.51
CA MET A 337 17.43 -28.37 27.08
C MET A 337 16.52 -29.35 26.33
N SER A 338 15.70 -28.82 25.46
CA SER A 338 14.96 -29.63 24.49
C SER A 338 15.27 -29.12 23.09
N LYS A 339 15.57 -30.03 22.20
CA LYS A 339 15.78 -29.79 20.78
C LYS A 339 14.53 -30.17 20.02
N TRP A 340 14.10 -29.32 19.11
CA TRP A 340 13.10 -29.68 18.14
C TRP A 340 13.50 -29.12 16.76
N THR A 341 13.08 -29.79 15.72
CA THR A 341 13.35 -29.40 14.35
C THR A 341 12.11 -28.74 13.77
N ASN A 342 12.26 -27.54 13.21
CA ASN A 342 11.21 -26.84 12.49
C ASN A 342 11.43 -27.02 10.99
N TYR A 343 10.38 -27.39 10.28
CA TYR A 343 10.39 -27.54 8.84
C TYR A 343 9.66 -26.40 8.16
N THR A 344 10.24 -25.89 7.08
CA THR A 344 9.69 -24.81 6.26
C THR A 344 9.73 -25.25 4.81
N ALA A 345 8.67 -25.04 4.05
CA ALA A 345 8.65 -25.35 2.63
C ALA A 345 9.64 -24.46 1.86
N LYS A 346 10.51 -25.05 1.06
CA LYS A 346 11.44 -24.35 0.16
C LYS A 346 10.70 -23.58 -0.91
N ASP A 347 9.70 -24.23 -1.51
CA ASP A 347 8.72 -23.66 -2.42
C ASP A 347 7.34 -24.06 -1.94
N LYS A 348 6.55 -23.06 -1.57
CA LYS A 348 5.22 -23.27 -0.97
C LYS A 348 4.24 -23.89 -1.97
N ASP A 349 4.26 -23.43 -3.21
CA ASP A 349 3.29 -23.88 -4.22
C ASP A 349 3.62 -25.29 -4.68
N ALA A 350 4.89 -25.59 -4.93
CA ALA A 350 5.35 -26.94 -5.26
C ALA A 350 5.04 -27.95 -4.12
N PHE A 351 5.19 -27.53 -2.86
CA PHE A 351 4.86 -28.37 -1.71
C PHE A 351 3.35 -28.60 -1.56
N ILE A 352 2.53 -27.58 -1.83
CA ILE A 352 1.07 -27.71 -1.85
C ILE A 352 0.63 -28.69 -2.93
N ASP A 353 1.21 -28.62 -4.13
CA ASP A 353 0.87 -29.52 -5.22
C ASP A 353 1.31 -30.97 -4.91
N TYR A 354 2.45 -31.14 -4.26
CA TYR A 354 2.85 -32.44 -3.73
C TYR A 354 1.83 -32.98 -2.72
N LEU A 355 1.44 -32.19 -1.73
CA LEU A 355 0.47 -32.59 -0.71
C LEU A 355 -0.90 -32.99 -1.32
N LYS A 356 -1.34 -32.29 -2.36
CA LYS A 356 -2.57 -32.62 -3.09
C LYS A 356 -2.44 -33.95 -3.82
N LYS A 357 -1.32 -34.19 -4.47
CA LYS A 357 -1.05 -35.41 -5.21
C LYS A 357 -1.02 -36.64 -4.30
N GLU A 358 -0.44 -36.50 -3.11
CA GLU A 358 -0.33 -37.58 -2.12
C GLU A 358 -1.54 -37.68 -1.17
N TRP A 359 -2.64 -36.94 -1.44
CA TRP A 359 -3.86 -36.90 -0.63
C TRP A 359 -3.65 -36.46 0.83
N LEU A 360 -2.56 -35.73 1.08
CA LEU A 360 -2.20 -35.21 2.41
C LEU A 360 -2.66 -33.76 2.63
N PHE A 361 -3.19 -33.11 1.58
CA PHE A 361 -3.56 -31.69 1.62
C PHE A 361 -4.63 -31.39 2.71
N ASP A 362 -5.65 -32.21 2.83
CA ASP A 362 -6.70 -32.01 3.83
C ASP A 362 -6.20 -32.17 5.28
N LYS A 363 -5.16 -33.01 5.49
CA LYS A 363 -4.46 -33.11 6.77
C LYS A 363 -3.59 -31.87 7.06
N ALA A 364 -3.19 -31.17 6.02
CA ALA A 364 -2.32 -29.98 6.08
C ALA A 364 -3.06 -28.65 5.95
N ALA A 365 -4.25 -28.57 5.32
CA ALA A 365 -4.92 -27.34 4.91
C ALA A 365 -5.47 -26.48 6.05
N ASP A 366 -5.70 -27.05 7.24
CA ASP A 366 -6.22 -26.32 8.41
C ASP A 366 -5.12 -25.88 9.39
N VAL A 367 -3.89 -25.59 8.89
CA VAL A 367 -2.73 -25.78 9.71
C VAL A 367 -1.90 -24.51 9.87
N PRO A 368 -1.84 -23.97 11.10
CA PRO A 368 -0.65 -23.20 11.49
C PRO A 368 0.61 -24.06 11.32
N TYR A 369 1.74 -23.41 11.06
CA TYR A 369 3.08 -23.97 10.81
C TYR A 369 3.50 -25.18 11.66
N ASN A 370 2.87 -25.36 12.85
CA ASN A 370 3.15 -26.44 13.78
C ASN A 370 2.79 -27.85 13.28
N LYS A 371 2.01 -27.99 12.22
CA LYS A 371 1.57 -29.32 11.76
C LYS A 371 2.41 -29.91 10.63
N ILE A 372 3.20 -29.13 9.90
CA ILE A 372 4.26 -29.72 9.04
C ILE A 372 5.18 -30.57 9.94
N ASN A 373 5.53 -30.06 11.10
CA ASN A 373 6.31 -30.81 12.10
C ASN A 373 5.60 -32.09 12.57
N ASN A 374 4.27 -32.12 12.62
CA ASN A 374 3.51 -33.30 12.99
C ASN A 374 3.48 -34.34 11.85
N LEU A 375 3.28 -33.89 10.59
CA LEU A 375 3.33 -34.79 9.43
C LEU A 375 4.70 -35.50 9.31
N VAL A 376 5.78 -34.81 9.68
CA VAL A 376 7.12 -35.42 9.73
C VAL A 376 7.26 -36.36 10.92
N LYS A 377 6.77 -35.99 12.11
CA LYS A 377 6.83 -36.82 13.33
C LYS A 377 5.98 -38.09 13.24
N ASP A 378 4.82 -37.99 12.62
CA ASP A 378 3.87 -39.08 12.48
C ASP A 378 4.21 -40.01 11.29
N TRP A 379 5.36 -39.75 10.61
CA TRP A 379 5.84 -40.48 9.45
C TRP A 379 4.89 -40.46 8.24
N ASP A 380 4.02 -39.43 8.18
CA ASP A 380 3.11 -39.24 7.05
C ASP A 380 3.83 -38.70 5.80
N LEU A 381 5.03 -38.14 5.95
CA LEU A 381 5.90 -37.69 4.84
C LEU A 381 7.12 -38.59 4.70
N PRO A 382 7.39 -39.18 3.51
CA PRO A 382 8.59 -39.94 3.26
C PRO A 382 9.85 -39.05 3.23
N GLN A 383 11.02 -39.60 3.53
CA GLN A 383 12.27 -38.88 3.70
C GLN A 383 12.70 -38.13 2.43
N ASP A 384 12.48 -38.70 1.26
CA ASP A 384 12.74 -38.08 -0.04
C ASP A 384 11.92 -36.82 -0.28
N ALA A 385 10.65 -36.80 0.14
CA ALA A 385 9.81 -35.62 0.08
C ALA A 385 10.27 -34.56 1.08
N ILE A 386 10.73 -34.92 2.28
CA ILE A 386 11.29 -33.97 3.24
C ILE A 386 12.53 -33.30 2.63
N ASP A 387 13.43 -34.06 2.05
CA ASP A 387 14.69 -33.57 1.48
C ASP A 387 14.46 -32.71 0.23
N GLU A 388 13.42 -32.98 -0.55
CA GLU A 388 13.09 -32.25 -1.76
C GLU A 388 12.36 -30.93 -1.49
N TYR A 389 11.32 -30.93 -0.63
CA TYR A 389 10.38 -29.82 -0.48
C TYR A 389 10.58 -28.98 0.79
N LEU A 390 11.30 -29.48 1.80
CA LEU A 390 11.42 -28.79 3.08
C LEU A 390 12.86 -28.39 3.39
N GLU A 391 12.99 -27.23 4.01
CA GLU A 391 14.19 -26.83 4.74
C GLU A 391 13.91 -27.00 6.23
N TRP A 392 14.90 -27.42 7.00
CA TRP A 392 14.74 -27.55 8.45
C TRP A 392 15.81 -26.79 9.21
N LYS A 393 15.42 -26.29 10.37
CA LYS A 393 16.29 -25.64 11.32
C LYS A 393 16.04 -26.20 12.71
N ASP A 394 17.09 -26.69 13.34
CA ASP A 394 17.03 -27.08 14.72
C ASP A 394 16.81 -25.86 15.64
N SER A 395 15.88 -25.99 16.56
CA SER A 395 15.58 -24.98 17.57
C SER A 395 15.73 -25.58 18.97
N TRP A 396 16.26 -24.76 19.87
CA TRP A 396 16.48 -25.18 21.25
C TRP A 396 15.57 -24.38 22.19
N ARG A 397 15.01 -25.08 23.17
CA ARG A 397 14.25 -24.46 24.25
C ARG A 397 14.94 -24.73 25.58
N LEU A 398 15.15 -23.67 26.36
CA LEU A 398 15.54 -23.77 27.74
C LEU A 398 14.28 -23.60 28.61
N THR A 399 14.00 -24.58 29.43
CA THR A 399 12.85 -24.54 30.34
C THR A 399 13.36 -24.51 31.80
N PRO A 400 13.12 -23.41 32.52
CA PRO A 400 13.46 -23.36 33.94
C PRO A 400 12.57 -24.33 34.72
N LYS A 401 13.17 -25.04 35.65
CA LYS A 401 12.46 -25.94 36.56
C LYS A 401 12.75 -25.52 38.00
N LYS A 402 11.70 -25.32 38.81
CA LYS A 402 11.87 -25.20 40.25
C LYS A 402 12.22 -26.59 40.79
N LYS A 403 13.22 -26.65 41.65
CA LYS A 403 13.51 -27.84 42.45
C LYS A 403 12.38 -28.16 43.42
#